data_e8c4b7ea0d54c995ba319bf2bbff6e05
#
_entry.id   e8c4b7ea0d54c995ba319bf2bbff6e05
#
_cell.length_a   1.000
_cell.length_b   1.000
_cell.length_c   1.000
_cell.angle_alpha   90.00
_cell.angle_beta   90.00
_cell.angle_gamma   90.00
#
_symmetry.space_group_name_H-M   'P 1'
#
loop_
_entity.id
_entity.type
_entity.pdbx_description
1 polymer ?
#
loop_
_entity_poly.entity_id
_entity_poly.type
_entity_poly.pdbx_seq_one_letter_code
_entity_poly.pdbx_strand_id
1 'polypeptide(L)'
;MGFQSVNSADDQLVMQRFVRSLLDDVQAFEYMLENDWFENDIIRIGAEQEMCLVHNKTYKPANINMQVLEYLQGKDWCVTELAKFNLETNLSPREFTGDCL
;
A
#
# COMPACT_ATOMS: atom_id res chain seq x y z
N MET A 1 -9.83 13.53 -1.83
CA MET A 1 -11.18 14.08 -1.54
C MET A 1 -12.13 13.55 -2.57
N GLY A 2 -12.94 12.56 -2.23
CA GLY A 2 -13.97 12.02 -3.10
C GLY A 2 -15.19 12.93 -3.09
N PHE A 3 -15.71 13.28 -4.27
CA PHE A 3 -17.00 13.94 -4.41
C PHE A 3 -18.09 12.93 -4.04
N GLN A 4 -18.78 13.14 -2.92
CA GLN A 4 -20.02 12.47 -2.62
C GLN A 4 -21.19 13.33 -3.13
N SER A 5 -21.67 13.06 -4.34
CA SER A 5 -22.99 13.51 -4.76
C SER A 5 -23.98 12.40 -4.46
N VAL A 6 -24.83 12.61 -3.48
CA VAL A 6 -25.81 11.63 -2.98
C VAL A 6 -27.13 11.79 -3.75
N ASN A 7 -27.44 10.84 -4.62
CA ASN A 7 -28.79 10.62 -5.14
C ASN A 7 -29.39 9.41 -4.44
N SER A 8 -30.38 9.59 -3.61
CA SER A 8 -30.86 8.61 -2.62
C SER A 8 -31.33 7.24 -3.17
N ALA A 9 -31.75 7.15 -4.43
CA ALA A 9 -32.14 5.88 -5.05
C ALA A 9 -30.94 5.12 -5.63
N ASP A 10 -29.96 5.84 -6.20
CA ASP A 10 -28.70 5.25 -6.67
C ASP A 10 -27.84 4.77 -5.50
N ASP A 11 -27.87 5.49 -4.37
CA ASP A 11 -27.14 5.12 -3.17
C ASP A 11 -27.59 3.79 -2.57
N GLN A 12 -28.89 3.50 -2.61
CA GLN A 12 -29.41 2.24 -2.08
C GLN A 12 -28.93 1.05 -2.91
N LEU A 13 -28.92 1.19 -4.24
CA LEU A 13 -28.40 0.15 -5.14
C LEU A 13 -26.89 -0.01 -5.01
N VAL A 14 -26.15 1.09 -4.87
CA VAL A 14 -24.71 1.07 -4.64
C VAL A 14 -24.39 0.39 -3.31
N MET A 15 -25.13 0.71 -2.26
CA MET A 15 -24.98 0.07 -0.95
C MET A 15 -25.27 -1.44 -0.99
N GLN A 16 -26.33 -1.84 -1.70
CA GLN A 16 -26.67 -3.27 -1.85
C GLN A 16 -25.55 -4.02 -2.60
N ARG A 17 -24.98 -3.44 -3.65
CA ARG A 17 -23.86 -4.02 -4.39
C ARG A 17 -22.62 -4.12 -3.51
N PHE A 18 -22.33 -3.06 -2.78
CA PHE A 18 -21.21 -3.05 -1.82
C PHE A 18 -21.35 -4.15 -0.77
N VAL A 19 -22.51 -4.26 -0.12
CA VAL A 19 -22.76 -5.30 0.89
C VAL A 19 -22.62 -6.70 0.28
N ARG A 20 -23.10 -6.90 -0.95
CA ARG A 20 -22.98 -8.19 -1.63
C ARG A 20 -21.51 -8.53 -1.89
N SER A 21 -20.74 -7.60 -2.46
CA SER A 21 -19.30 -7.81 -2.67
C SER A 21 -18.55 -8.06 -1.37
N LEU A 22 -18.89 -7.34 -0.30
CA LEU A 22 -18.31 -7.57 1.02
C LEU A 22 -18.60 -9.00 1.55
N LEU A 23 -19.81 -9.49 1.35
CA LEU A 23 -20.16 -10.88 1.74
C LEU A 23 -19.40 -11.91 0.91
N ASP A 24 -19.24 -11.67 -0.39
CA ASP A 24 -18.45 -12.53 -1.27
C ASP A 24 -16.96 -12.54 -0.83
N ASP A 25 -16.41 -11.37 -0.45
CA ASP A 25 -15.04 -11.25 0.08
C ASP A 25 -14.87 -11.97 1.42
N VAL A 26 -15.85 -11.87 2.33
CA VAL A 26 -15.84 -12.59 3.61
C VAL A 26 -15.85 -14.10 3.40
N GLN A 27 -16.66 -14.60 2.48
CA GLN A 27 -16.71 -16.03 2.15
C GLN A 27 -15.39 -16.51 1.52
N ALA A 28 -14.80 -15.70 0.65
CA ALA A 28 -13.49 -16.00 0.07
C ALA A 28 -12.41 -16.06 1.15
N PHE A 29 -12.42 -15.13 2.10
CA PHE A 29 -11.50 -15.10 3.22
C PHE A 29 -11.67 -16.31 4.16
N GLU A 30 -12.92 -16.69 4.48
CA GLU A 30 -13.22 -17.91 5.24
C GLU A 30 -12.65 -19.14 4.54
N TYR A 31 -12.88 -19.27 3.22
CA TYR A 31 -12.31 -20.34 2.43
C TYR A 31 -10.78 -20.38 2.47
N MET A 32 -10.12 -19.23 2.40
CA MET A 32 -8.64 -19.13 2.50
C MET A 32 -8.13 -19.61 3.87
N LEU A 33 -8.85 -19.27 4.96
CA LEU A 33 -8.52 -19.72 6.31
C LEU A 33 -8.69 -21.22 6.48
N GLU A 34 -9.79 -21.78 5.96
CA GLU A 34 -10.08 -23.21 6.05
C GLU A 34 -9.15 -24.09 5.21
N ASN A 35 -8.49 -23.51 4.21
CA ASN A 35 -7.60 -24.22 3.30
C ASN A 35 -6.10 -23.89 3.48
N ASP A 36 -5.73 -23.34 4.64
CA ASP A 36 -4.33 -23.05 5.03
C ASP A 36 -3.57 -22.19 4.01
N TRP A 37 -4.25 -21.19 3.43
CA TRP A 37 -3.62 -20.30 2.44
C TRP A 37 -2.67 -19.29 3.08
N PHE A 38 -2.75 -19.13 4.39
CA PHE A 38 -1.89 -18.21 5.13
C PHE A 38 -0.71 -18.94 5.74
N GLU A 39 0.43 -18.29 5.70
CA GLU A 39 1.65 -18.77 6.36
C GLU A 39 1.43 -18.73 7.88
N ASN A 40 1.55 -19.88 8.56
CA ASN A 40 1.30 -20.01 10.00
C ASN A 40 2.50 -20.59 10.79
N ASP A 41 3.51 -21.09 10.08
CA ASP A 41 4.69 -21.73 10.68
C ASP A 41 5.86 -20.76 10.88
N ILE A 42 5.78 -19.56 10.31
CA ILE A 42 6.87 -18.60 10.28
C ILE A 42 6.36 -17.19 10.62
N ILE A 43 7.07 -16.49 11.46
CA ILE A 43 6.82 -15.07 11.73
C ILE A 43 7.78 -14.25 10.88
N ARG A 44 7.25 -13.35 10.05
CA ARG A 44 8.04 -12.46 9.20
C ARG A 44 7.95 -11.03 9.67
N ILE A 45 9.02 -10.29 9.45
CA ILE A 45 9.08 -8.84 9.61
C ILE A 45 9.38 -8.20 8.25
N GLY A 46 8.65 -7.15 7.93
CA GLY A 46 8.97 -6.20 6.87
C GLY A 46 9.30 -4.85 7.47
N ALA A 47 10.01 -4.01 6.74
CA ALA A 47 10.26 -2.63 7.11
C ALA A 47 10.06 -1.73 5.91
N GLU A 48 9.44 -0.58 6.15
CA GLU A 48 9.22 0.49 5.18
C GLU A 48 9.83 1.76 5.73
N GLN A 49 10.37 2.57 4.85
CA GLN A 49 10.89 3.89 5.23
C GLN A 49 10.44 4.92 4.22
N GLU A 50 9.69 5.91 4.70
CA GLU A 50 9.32 7.08 3.92
C GLU A 50 10.40 8.16 3.98
N MET A 51 10.57 8.85 2.85
CA MET A 51 11.53 9.93 2.68
C MET A 51 10.89 11.11 1.99
N CYS A 52 11.24 12.33 2.41
CA CYS A 52 10.85 13.56 1.75
C CYS A 52 11.99 14.12 0.90
N LEU A 53 11.74 14.32 -0.37
CA LEU A 53 12.66 15.02 -1.28
C LEU A 53 12.59 16.52 -1.04
N VAL A 54 13.73 17.16 -0.86
CA VAL A 54 13.83 18.60 -0.63
C VAL A 54 14.87 19.25 -1.50
N HIS A 55 14.65 20.50 -1.85
CA HIS A 55 15.66 21.31 -2.54
C HIS A 55 16.85 21.61 -1.59
N ASN A 56 18.05 21.32 -2.03
CA ASN A 56 19.29 21.43 -1.24
C ASN A 56 19.62 22.85 -0.72
N LYS A 57 19.07 23.89 -1.37
CA LYS A 57 19.32 25.29 -0.98
C LYS A 57 18.17 25.91 -0.18
N THR A 58 16.94 25.53 -0.48
CA THR A 58 15.75 26.17 0.10
C THR A 58 15.04 25.32 1.14
N TYR A 59 15.38 24.02 1.17
CA TYR A 59 14.76 22.98 2.01
C TYR A 59 13.23 22.86 1.82
N LYS A 60 12.71 23.42 0.72
CA LYS A 60 11.30 23.24 0.34
C LYS A 60 11.09 21.88 -0.33
N PRO A 61 9.88 21.29 -0.26
CA PRO A 61 9.56 20.04 -0.95
C PRO A 61 9.91 20.10 -2.44
N ALA A 62 10.54 19.05 -2.94
CA ALA A 62 10.94 18.91 -4.34
C ALA A 62 10.08 17.85 -5.03
N ASN A 63 9.15 18.27 -5.88
CA ASN A 63 8.18 17.40 -6.58
C ASN A 63 8.84 16.62 -7.74
N ILE A 64 9.83 15.80 -7.45
CA ILE A 64 10.68 15.10 -8.43
C ILE A 64 10.78 13.59 -8.20
N ASN A 65 9.87 12.99 -7.45
CA ASN A 65 9.92 11.56 -7.12
C ASN A 65 10.03 10.67 -8.36
N MET A 66 9.28 10.95 -9.44
CA MET A 66 9.36 10.18 -10.68
C MET A 66 10.74 10.27 -11.34
N GLN A 67 11.37 11.45 -11.32
CA GLN A 67 12.71 11.64 -11.86
C GLN A 67 13.76 10.84 -11.07
N VAL A 68 13.60 10.80 -9.73
CA VAL A 68 14.49 9.99 -8.87
C VAL A 68 14.30 8.51 -9.17
N LEU A 69 13.06 8.04 -9.33
CA LEU A 69 12.79 6.64 -9.67
C LEU A 69 13.36 6.24 -11.04
N GLU A 70 13.38 7.16 -12.01
CA GLU A 70 14.05 6.91 -13.29
C GLU A 70 15.55 6.62 -13.13
N TYR A 71 16.24 7.29 -12.19
CA TYR A 71 17.63 6.96 -11.84
C TYR A 71 17.79 5.63 -11.11
N LEU A 72 16.74 5.18 -10.44
CA LEU A 72 16.70 3.94 -9.69
C LEU A 72 16.13 2.77 -10.51
N GLN A 73 16.15 2.86 -11.83
CA GLN A 73 15.65 1.80 -12.71
C GLN A 73 16.20 0.42 -12.34
N GLY A 74 15.27 -0.56 -12.21
CA GLY A 74 15.61 -1.91 -11.75
C GLY A 74 15.73 -2.06 -10.23
N LYS A 75 15.37 -1.02 -9.46
CA LYS A 75 15.29 -1.02 -8.00
C LYS A 75 13.83 -1.02 -7.58
N ASP A 76 13.21 -2.16 -7.54
CA ASP A 76 11.78 -2.38 -7.21
C ASP A 76 11.44 -2.14 -5.73
N TRP A 77 12.48 -2.03 -4.88
CA TRP A 77 12.32 -1.72 -3.46
C TRP A 77 12.03 -0.24 -3.15
N CYS A 78 12.07 0.65 -4.15
CA CYS A 78 11.78 2.07 -3.97
C CYS A 78 10.59 2.47 -4.85
N VAL A 79 9.57 3.05 -4.26
CA VAL A 79 8.30 3.42 -4.90
C VAL A 79 7.89 4.85 -4.58
N THR A 80 6.86 5.35 -5.27
CA THR A 80 6.23 6.62 -4.94
C THR A 80 5.30 6.46 -3.74
N GLU A 81 5.18 7.53 -2.96
CA GLU A 81 4.16 7.72 -1.94
C GLU A 81 3.13 8.80 -2.37
N LEU A 82 2.22 9.20 -1.45
CA LEU A 82 1.09 10.10 -1.74
C LEU A 82 1.48 11.43 -2.42
N ALA A 83 2.58 12.03 -1.98
CA ALA A 83 3.00 13.32 -2.52
C ALA A 83 4.13 13.16 -3.55
N LYS A 84 4.17 14.06 -4.53
CA LYS A 84 5.21 14.09 -5.57
C LYS A 84 6.63 14.34 -5.04
N PHE A 85 6.77 14.64 -3.78
CA PHE A 85 8.05 14.80 -3.07
C PHE A 85 8.33 13.66 -2.09
N ASN A 86 7.46 12.64 -2.01
CA ASN A 86 7.67 11.48 -1.15
C ASN A 86 8.17 10.29 -1.98
N LEU A 87 9.05 9.53 -1.37
CA LEU A 87 9.49 8.20 -1.79
C LEU A 87 9.40 7.27 -0.59
N GLU A 88 9.12 6.02 -0.86
CA GLU A 88 9.10 4.95 0.11
C GLU A 88 10.05 3.84 -0.31
N THR A 89 10.76 3.28 0.65
CA THR A 89 11.57 2.08 0.45
C THR A 89 10.94 0.92 1.18
N ASN A 90 10.74 -0.18 0.45
CA ASN A 90 10.16 -1.42 0.96
C ASN A 90 11.24 -2.48 1.05
N LEU A 91 11.56 -2.93 2.25
CA LEU A 91 12.48 -4.03 2.46
C LEU A 91 11.76 -5.37 2.28
N SER A 92 12.42 -6.32 1.64
CA SER A 92 11.87 -7.67 1.50
C SER A 92 11.59 -8.28 2.87
N PRO A 93 10.40 -8.87 3.10
CA PRO A 93 10.08 -9.52 4.34
C PRO A 93 11.08 -10.63 4.67
N ARG A 94 11.55 -10.66 5.92
CA ARG A 94 12.48 -11.65 6.44
C ARG A 94 11.85 -12.40 7.60
N GLU A 95 12.33 -13.60 7.86
CA GLU A 95 11.98 -14.32 9.08
C GLU A 95 12.42 -13.52 10.31
N PHE A 96 11.52 -13.40 11.30
CA PHE A 96 11.77 -12.64 12.53
C PHE A 96 12.68 -13.40 13.48
N THR A 97 13.93 -13.57 13.07
CA THR A 97 14.97 -14.26 13.85
C THR A 97 16.32 -13.58 13.62
N GLY A 98 17.21 -13.60 14.59
CA GLY A 98 18.60 -13.14 14.46
C GLY A 98 18.72 -11.73 13.85
N ASP A 99 19.46 -11.61 12.75
CA ASP A 99 19.77 -10.36 12.05
C ASP A 99 18.69 -10.05 10.99
N CYS A 100 17.43 -9.90 11.40
CA CYS A 100 16.30 -9.69 10.49
C CYS A 100 16.14 -8.24 9.99
N LEU A 101 16.80 -7.25 10.59
CA LEU A 101 16.80 -5.82 10.24
C LEU A 101 18.18 -5.32 9.83
#